data_85befee0c0418035092b7d4de40b0fed
#
_entry.id   85befee0c0418035092b7d4de40b0fed
#
_cell.length_a   1.000
_cell.length_b   1.000
_cell.length_c   1.000
_cell.angle_alpha   90.00
_cell.angle_beta   90.00
_cell.angle_gamma   90.00
#
_symmetry.space_group_name_H-M   'P 1'
#
loop_
_entity.id
_entity.type
_entity.pdbx_description
1 polymer ?
#
loop_
_entity_poly.entity_id
_entity_poly.type
_entity_poly.pdbx_seq_one_letter_code
_entity_poly.pdbx_strand_id
1 'polypeptide(L)'
;DLQLHHREFIDTCRAYLGRAQTYSAVWDQDFVALYEKMECPLLLMAAPDDVLYPYLDRAHKMKPGSIVKPVEGANFEPDHDPDATAAAIKSFLNI
;
A
#
# COMPACT_ATOMS: atom_id res chain seq x y z
N ASP A 1 -4.75 -0.72 -18.49
CA ASP A 1 -3.75 -1.51 -19.25
C ASP A 1 -4.15 -2.99 -19.25
N LEU A 2 -4.37 -3.55 -20.46
CA LEU A 2 -4.83 -4.93 -20.62
C LEU A 2 -3.75 -5.95 -20.20
N GLN A 3 -2.48 -5.63 -20.41
CA GLN A 3 -1.37 -6.51 -20.03
C GLN A 3 -1.25 -6.61 -18.50
N LEU A 4 -1.41 -5.49 -17.80
CA LEU A 4 -1.42 -5.47 -16.35
C LEU A 4 -2.56 -6.32 -15.80
N HIS A 5 -3.79 -6.12 -16.29
CA HIS A 5 -4.94 -6.91 -15.86
C HIS A 5 -4.77 -8.41 -16.13
N HIS A 6 -4.17 -8.77 -17.28
CA HIS A 6 -3.91 -10.17 -17.61
C HIS A 6 -2.88 -10.79 -16.64
N ARG A 7 -1.81 -10.07 -16.34
CA ARG A 7 -0.81 -10.51 -15.36
C ARG A 7 -1.45 -10.71 -13.98
N GLU A 8 -2.19 -9.73 -13.49
CA GLU A 8 -2.85 -9.81 -12.19
C GLU A 8 -3.84 -10.97 -12.09
N PHE A 9 -4.57 -11.24 -13.15
CA PHE A 9 -5.47 -12.41 -13.23
C PHE A 9 -4.71 -13.73 -13.09
N ILE A 10 -3.63 -13.90 -13.86
CA ILE A 10 -2.80 -15.12 -13.82
C ILE A 10 -2.15 -15.28 -12.44
N ASP A 11 -1.60 -14.22 -11.88
CA ASP A 11 -0.93 -14.26 -10.59
C ASP A 11 -1.93 -14.53 -9.45
N THR A 12 -3.13 -14.00 -9.54
CA THR A 12 -4.23 -14.34 -8.62
C THR A 12 -4.58 -15.82 -8.68
N CYS A 13 -4.66 -16.41 -9.88
CA CYS A 13 -4.91 -17.84 -10.04
C CYS A 13 -3.78 -18.70 -9.47
N ARG A 14 -2.53 -18.31 -9.69
CA ARG A 14 -1.34 -19.01 -9.16
C ARG A 14 -1.24 -18.91 -7.64
N ALA A 15 -1.61 -17.76 -7.08
CA ALA A 15 -1.52 -17.49 -5.66
C ALA A 15 -2.76 -17.93 -4.86
N TYR A 16 -3.69 -18.66 -5.46
CA TYR A 16 -5.01 -18.92 -4.88
C TYR A 16 -4.98 -19.40 -3.42
N LEU A 17 -4.19 -20.44 -3.11
CA LEU A 17 -4.05 -20.95 -1.73
C LEU A 17 -3.25 -19.98 -0.84
N GLY A 18 -2.14 -19.47 -1.34
CA GLY A 18 -1.28 -18.55 -0.60
C GLY A 18 -2.00 -17.23 -0.29
N ARG A 19 -2.84 -16.75 -1.20
CA ARG A 19 -3.66 -15.54 -0.98
C ARG A 19 -4.63 -15.73 0.20
N ALA A 20 -5.35 -16.84 0.24
CA ALA A 20 -6.27 -17.14 1.33
C ALA A 20 -5.56 -17.20 2.69
N GLN A 21 -4.40 -17.87 2.75
CA GLN A 21 -3.58 -17.95 3.95
C GLN A 21 -3.04 -16.58 4.39
N THR A 22 -2.57 -15.78 3.46
CA THR A 22 -2.04 -14.43 3.75
C THR A 22 -3.13 -13.51 4.29
N TYR A 23 -4.30 -13.48 3.67
CA TYR A 23 -5.40 -12.67 4.17
C TYR A 23 -5.93 -13.14 5.52
N SER A 24 -5.97 -14.47 5.77
CA SER A 24 -6.31 -14.98 7.11
C SER A 24 -5.34 -14.45 8.17
N ALA A 25 -4.04 -14.52 7.91
CA ALA A 25 -3.03 -14.00 8.82
C ALA A 25 -3.15 -12.49 9.05
N VAL A 26 -3.49 -11.71 8.00
CA VAL A 26 -3.74 -10.26 8.12
C VAL A 26 -4.94 -9.97 9.03
N TRP A 27 -6.03 -10.73 8.88
CA TRP A 27 -7.24 -10.55 9.71
C TRP A 27 -7.06 -10.98 11.17
N ASP A 28 -6.16 -11.92 11.42
CA ASP A 28 -5.84 -12.41 12.78
C ASP A 28 -4.89 -11.47 13.54
N GLN A 29 -4.29 -10.49 12.87
CA GLN A 29 -3.42 -9.50 13.51
C GLN A 29 -4.20 -8.41 14.22
N ASP A 30 -3.77 -8.04 15.42
CA ASP A 30 -4.13 -6.75 16.01
C ASP A 30 -3.28 -5.62 15.36
N PHE A 31 -3.63 -5.31 14.12
CA PHE A 31 -2.92 -4.31 13.33
C PHE A 31 -2.91 -2.94 14.00
N VAL A 32 -4.00 -2.54 14.64
CA VAL A 32 -4.11 -1.23 15.29
C VAL A 32 -3.08 -1.09 16.39
N ALA A 33 -3.01 -2.08 17.30
CA ALA A 33 -2.05 -2.07 18.39
C ALA A 33 -0.59 -2.14 17.89
N LEU A 34 -0.33 -2.87 16.79
CA LEU A 34 0.99 -2.92 16.17
C LEU A 34 1.35 -1.58 15.52
N TYR A 35 0.42 -0.98 14.79
CA TYR A 35 0.62 0.31 14.13
C TYR A 35 0.90 1.43 15.14
N GLU A 36 0.19 1.46 16.27
CA GLU A 36 0.41 2.43 17.34
C GLU A 36 1.80 2.32 17.98
N LYS A 37 2.37 1.12 18.01
CA LYS A 37 3.72 0.87 18.57
C LYS A 37 4.86 1.19 17.60
N MET A 38 4.59 1.44 16.33
CA MET A 38 5.65 1.75 15.36
C MET A 38 6.32 3.08 15.71
N GLU A 39 7.64 3.06 15.87
CA GLU A 39 8.44 4.25 16.20
C GLU A 39 9.26 4.78 15.01
N CYS A 40 9.35 3.98 13.93
CA CYS A 40 10.06 4.40 12.71
C CYS A 40 9.27 5.49 11.96
N PRO A 41 9.97 6.33 11.18
CA PRO A 41 9.31 7.25 10.25
C PRO A 41 8.38 6.51 9.28
N LEU A 42 7.24 7.09 8.98
CA LEU A 42 6.21 6.46 8.14
C LEU A 42 5.91 7.32 6.91
N LEU A 43 5.93 6.67 5.75
CA LEU A 43 5.40 7.19 4.49
C LEU A 43 4.13 6.42 4.16
N LEU A 44 3.02 7.13 4.08
CA LEU A 44 1.70 6.60 3.72
C LEU A 44 1.40 6.98 2.28
N MET A 45 1.26 5.98 1.41
CA MET A 45 1.01 6.19 -0.01
C MET A 45 -0.22 5.41 -0.46
N ALA A 46 -1.06 6.02 -1.25
CA ALA A 46 -2.12 5.37 -2.03
C ALA A 46 -2.58 6.31 -3.14
N ALA A 47 -3.14 5.74 -4.20
CA ALA A 47 -3.77 6.51 -5.26
C ALA A 47 -5.18 6.96 -4.86
N PRO A 48 -5.67 8.12 -5.34
CA PRO A 48 -7.03 8.57 -5.06
C PRO A 48 -8.12 7.57 -5.46
N ASP A 49 -7.84 6.75 -6.48
CA ASP A 49 -8.77 5.72 -6.99
C ASP A 49 -8.59 4.36 -6.30
N ASP A 50 -7.65 4.25 -5.34
CA ASP A 50 -7.46 3.03 -4.55
C ASP A 50 -8.59 2.88 -3.51
N VAL A 51 -9.07 1.67 -3.32
CA VAL A 51 -10.09 1.34 -2.30
C VAL A 51 -9.63 1.65 -0.88
N LEU A 52 -8.33 1.72 -0.62
CA LEU A 52 -7.75 2.03 0.68
C LEU A 52 -7.49 3.53 0.89
N TYR A 53 -7.54 4.35 -0.17
CA TYR A 53 -7.28 5.79 -0.08
C TYR A 53 -8.10 6.51 0.99
N PRO A 54 -9.41 6.24 1.18
CA PRO A 54 -10.20 6.90 2.22
C PRO A 54 -9.70 6.66 3.65
N TYR A 55 -8.89 5.62 3.85
CA TYR A 55 -8.36 5.27 5.17
C TYR A 55 -7.01 5.93 5.49
N LEU A 56 -6.36 6.59 4.51
CA LEU A 56 -5.09 7.31 4.74
C LEU A 56 -5.23 8.40 5.82
N ASP A 57 -6.32 9.15 5.80
CA ASP A 57 -6.56 10.18 6.80
C ASP A 57 -6.63 9.61 8.23
N ARG A 58 -7.29 8.45 8.40
CA ARG A 58 -7.34 7.74 9.67
C ARG A 58 -5.94 7.28 10.11
N ALA A 59 -5.19 6.68 9.21
CA ALA A 59 -3.82 6.22 9.50
C ALA A 59 -2.91 7.40 9.89
N HIS A 60 -3.01 8.52 9.17
CA HIS A 60 -2.24 9.73 9.49
C HIS A 60 -2.64 10.32 10.85
N LYS A 61 -3.93 10.36 11.19
CA LYS A 61 -4.41 10.82 12.50
C LYS A 61 -3.88 9.98 13.66
N MET A 62 -3.74 8.67 13.45
CA MET A 62 -3.13 7.77 14.45
C MET A 62 -1.62 7.98 14.60
N LYS A 63 -0.95 8.46 13.54
CA LYS A 63 0.49 8.78 13.52
C LYS A 63 0.73 10.14 12.87
N PRO A 64 0.52 11.25 13.62
CA PRO A 64 0.61 12.60 13.05
C PRO A 64 1.99 12.97 12.49
N GLY A 65 3.05 12.24 12.89
CA GLY A 65 4.39 12.39 12.33
C GLY A 65 4.61 11.68 10.98
N SER A 66 3.63 10.93 10.47
CA SER A 66 3.71 10.28 9.16
C SER A 66 3.62 11.31 8.03
N ILE A 67 4.23 10.97 6.89
CA ILE A 67 4.11 11.75 5.65
C ILE A 67 3.09 11.07 4.76
N VAL A 68 2.11 11.82 4.28
CA VAL A 68 1.11 11.33 3.31
C VAL A 68 1.50 11.80 1.92
N LYS A 69 1.64 10.88 0.98
CA LYS A 69 2.01 11.14 -0.41
C LYS A 69 1.05 10.41 -1.35
N PRO A 70 0.09 11.11 -1.97
CA PRO A 70 -0.70 10.53 -3.05
C PRO A 70 0.18 10.12 -4.23
N VAL A 71 -0.15 8.99 -4.86
CA VAL A 71 0.47 8.45 -6.07
C VAL A 71 -0.61 8.12 -7.08
N GLU A 72 -0.23 7.83 -8.32
CA GLU A 72 -1.16 7.45 -9.38
C GLU A 72 -1.28 5.92 -9.48
N GLY A 73 -2.38 5.40 -10.04
CA GLY A 73 -2.46 4.01 -10.47
C GLY A 73 -3.47 3.11 -9.76
N ALA A 74 -4.40 3.66 -9.00
CA ALA A 74 -5.41 2.91 -8.24
C ALA A 74 -4.76 1.83 -7.35
N ASN A 75 -5.15 0.56 -7.47
CA ASN A 75 -4.55 -0.54 -6.69
C ASN A 75 -3.22 -1.07 -7.28
N PHE A 76 -2.67 -0.39 -8.29
CA PHE A 76 -1.49 -0.84 -9.05
C PHE A 76 -0.42 0.25 -9.13
N GLU A 77 -0.29 1.08 -8.09
CA GLU A 77 0.56 2.27 -8.09
C GLU A 77 2.00 1.99 -8.56
N PRO A 78 2.70 0.96 -8.02
CA PRO A 78 4.08 0.69 -8.42
C PRO A 78 4.21 0.24 -9.88
N ASP A 79 3.17 -0.41 -10.43
CA ASP A 79 3.15 -0.91 -11.80
C ASP A 79 2.70 0.15 -12.80
N HIS A 80 1.85 1.08 -12.37
CA HIS A 80 1.30 2.13 -13.21
C HIS A 80 2.30 3.28 -13.40
N ASP A 81 2.93 3.72 -12.32
CA ASP A 81 3.95 4.77 -12.33
C ASP A 81 5.11 4.43 -11.39
N PRO A 82 6.01 3.52 -11.80
CA PRO A 82 7.14 3.11 -10.98
C PRO A 82 8.12 4.25 -10.69
N ASP A 83 8.27 5.20 -11.61
CA ASP A 83 9.21 6.31 -11.45
C ASP A 83 8.72 7.29 -10.39
N ALA A 84 7.46 7.69 -10.42
CA ALA A 84 6.89 8.57 -9.41
C ALA A 84 6.85 7.90 -8.03
N THR A 85 6.51 6.61 -7.97
CA THR A 85 6.53 5.82 -6.75
C THR A 85 7.94 5.75 -6.16
N ALA A 86 8.94 5.44 -6.98
CA ALA A 86 10.35 5.42 -6.57
C ALA A 86 10.85 6.80 -6.12
N ALA A 87 10.46 7.86 -6.84
CA ALA A 87 10.82 9.23 -6.48
C ALA A 87 10.24 9.64 -5.11
N ALA A 88 8.99 9.26 -4.82
CA ALA A 88 8.36 9.52 -3.52
C ALA A 88 9.11 8.81 -2.38
N ILE A 89 9.48 7.54 -2.57
CA ILE A 89 10.25 6.76 -1.58
C ILE A 89 11.65 7.35 -1.38
N LYS A 90 12.37 7.66 -2.47
CA LYS A 90 13.72 8.26 -2.39
C LYS A 90 13.70 9.61 -1.66
N SER A 91 12.72 10.44 -1.99
CA SER A 91 12.53 11.74 -1.32
C SER A 91 12.29 11.56 0.19
N PHE A 92 11.50 10.59 0.58
CA PHE A 92 11.25 10.28 1.98
C PHE A 92 12.51 9.77 2.70
N LEU A 93 13.32 8.95 2.04
CA LEU A 93 14.56 8.39 2.57
C LEU A 93 15.76 9.35 2.47
N ASN A 94 15.63 10.49 1.80
CA ASN A 94 16.73 11.44 1.51
C ASN A 94 17.89 10.81 0.72
N ILE A 95 17.59 10.00 -0.27
CA ILE A 95 18.56 9.35 -1.16
C ILE A 95 18.31 9.64 -2.65
#